data_412fa508fe8b90358fbba1cad7151e63
#
_entry.id   412fa508fe8b90358fbba1cad7151e63
#
_cell.length_a   1.000
_cell.length_b   1.000
_cell.length_c   1.000
_cell.angle_alpha   90.00
_cell.angle_beta   90.00
_cell.angle_gamma   90.00
#
_symmetry.space_group_name_H-M   'P 1'
#
loop_
_entity.id
_entity.type
_entity.pdbx_description
1 polymer ?
#
loop_
_entity_poly.entity_id
_entity_poly.type
_entity_poly.pdbx_seq_one_letter_code
_entity_poly.pdbx_strand_id
1 'polypeptide(L)'
;MKRLLIPLLVLLTFPNVIYSSHLYNQKELIVTSESTSESIELAKYLKDNGVVNYSAYWCPNCLNQSELFGKQAYRELNVVECAKDVIKSQTQLCIDKN
;
A
#
# COMPACT_ATOMS: atom_id res chain seq x y z
N MET A 1 2.42 -54.50 -11.16
CA MET A 1 1.87 -53.90 -10.63
C MET A 1 2.31 -53.09 -9.67
N LYS A 2 3.10 -52.58 -9.39
CA LYS A 2 3.58 -51.91 -8.51
C LYS A 2 4.09 -50.76 -8.96
N ARG A 3 3.83 -49.97 -9.48
CA ARG A 3 4.43 -48.96 -10.00
C ARG A 3 3.66 -47.79 -9.74
N LEU A 4 2.85 -47.59 -8.97
CA LEU A 4 2.12 -46.52 -8.82
C LEU A 4 2.46 -45.68 -7.72
N LEU A 5 3.40 -45.90 -6.96
CA LEU A 5 3.70 -45.17 -5.83
C LEU A 5 4.42 -43.90 -6.03
N ILE A 6 5.07 -43.77 -7.12
CA ILE A 6 5.90 -42.67 -7.34
C ILE A 6 5.23 -41.36 -7.36
N PRO A 7 4.14 -41.18 -7.92
CA PRO A 7 3.61 -39.84 -8.09
C PRO A 7 3.27 -39.16 -6.79
N LEU A 8 3.05 -39.91 -5.79
CA LEU A 8 2.72 -39.29 -4.61
C LEU A 8 3.77 -38.46 -4.02
N LEU A 9 4.99 -38.82 -4.18
CA LEU A 9 6.05 -38.08 -3.57
C LEU A 9 6.23 -36.73 -4.13
N VAL A 10 5.90 -36.58 -5.34
CA VAL A 10 6.14 -35.33 -5.97
C VAL A 10 5.33 -34.21 -5.36
N LEU A 11 4.18 -34.55 -4.90
CA LEU A 11 3.33 -33.53 -4.39
C LEU A 11 3.84 -32.88 -3.13
N LEU A 12 4.70 -33.51 -2.46
CA LEU A 12 5.16 -32.97 -1.22
C LEU A 12 6.26 -31.98 -1.34
N THR A 13 6.72 -31.80 -2.52
CA THR A 13 7.85 -30.95 -2.67
C THR A 13 7.51 -29.52 -2.96
N PHE A 14 6.30 -29.13 -2.74
CA PHE A 14 6.01 -27.79 -3.03
C PHE A 14 6.38 -26.95 -1.89
N PRO A 15 7.48 -26.37 -1.88
CA PRO A 15 7.92 -25.59 -0.76
C PRO A 15 7.17 -24.32 -0.75
N ASN A 16 6.93 -23.81 0.27
CA ASN A 16 6.26 -22.60 0.35
C ASN A 16 7.20 -21.49 0.43
N VAL A 17 7.98 -21.37 -0.51
CA VAL A 17 9.00 -20.42 -0.51
C VAL A 17 8.53 -19.03 -0.55
N ILE A 18 7.32 -18.83 -0.88
CA ILE A 18 6.87 -17.54 -1.16
C ILE A 18 6.81 -16.61 0.00
N TYR A 19 6.77 -17.10 1.16
CA TYR A 19 6.53 -16.25 2.27
C TYR A 19 7.62 -15.35 2.69
N SER A 20 8.81 -15.67 2.36
CA SER A 20 9.90 -14.87 2.83
C SER A 20 9.87 -13.46 2.28
N SER A 21 9.24 -13.27 1.18
CA SER A 21 9.22 -11.94 0.61
C SER A 21 8.37 -10.98 1.41
N HIS A 22 7.50 -11.48 2.22
CA HIS A 22 6.65 -10.59 2.94
C HIS A 22 7.33 -9.95 4.11
N LEU A 23 8.43 -10.44 4.49
CA LEU A 23 9.13 -9.86 5.59
C LEU A 23 9.91 -8.64 5.18
N TYR A 24 9.84 -8.31 3.93
CA TYR A 24 10.57 -7.16 3.48
C TYR A 24 9.97 -5.92 4.10
N ASN A 25 10.80 -5.14 4.68
CA ASN A 25 10.38 -3.96 5.41
C ASN A 25 9.72 -2.97 4.48
N GLN A 26 8.43 -2.88 4.54
CA GLN A 26 7.72 -1.94 3.72
C GLN A 26 7.58 -0.64 4.47
N LYS A 27 8.15 0.39 3.95
CA LYS A 27 8.04 1.70 4.53
C LYS A 27 6.79 2.35 3.96
N GLU A 28 5.81 2.49 4.79
CA GLU A 28 4.56 3.11 4.33
C GLU A 28 3.96 3.93 5.45
N LEU A 29 3.13 4.85 5.06
CA LEU A 29 2.44 5.70 6.01
C LEU A 29 1.21 4.93 6.50
N ILE A 30 1.13 4.74 7.81
CA ILE A 30 0.05 3.96 8.39
C ILE A 30 -0.92 4.88 9.09
N VAL A 31 -2.18 4.81 8.70
CA VAL A 31 -3.25 5.62 9.29
C VAL A 31 -4.01 4.75 10.27
N THR A 32 -4.16 5.24 11.49
CA THR A 32 -4.77 4.46 12.56
C THR A 32 -6.16 4.94 12.96
N SER A 33 -6.50 6.19 12.67
CA SER A 33 -7.79 6.73 13.08
C SER A 33 -8.93 6.21 12.22
N GLU A 34 -10.13 6.21 12.77
CA GLU A 34 -11.31 5.81 12.02
C GLU A 34 -11.86 6.99 11.24
N SER A 35 -12.40 6.74 10.07
CA SER A 35 -12.99 7.81 9.27
C SER A 35 -14.42 8.08 9.66
N THR A 36 -14.85 9.32 9.49
CA THR A 36 -16.27 9.63 9.54
C THR A 36 -16.86 9.41 8.16
N SER A 37 -18.17 9.35 8.06
CA SER A 37 -18.83 9.25 6.76
C SER A 37 -18.52 10.46 5.90
N GLU A 38 -18.43 11.64 6.50
CA GLU A 38 -18.12 12.85 5.78
C GLU A 38 -16.71 12.81 5.19
N SER A 39 -15.76 12.31 5.95
CA SER A 39 -14.39 12.24 5.42
C SER A 39 -14.28 11.22 4.29
N ILE A 40 -15.04 10.14 4.36
CA ILE A 40 -15.06 9.17 3.26
C ILE A 40 -15.66 9.79 2.01
N GLU A 41 -16.76 10.51 2.16
CA GLU A 41 -17.38 11.17 1.02
C GLU A 41 -16.46 12.21 0.41
N LEU A 42 -15.78 12.98 1.26
CA LEU A 42 -14.83 13.97 0.78
C LEU A 42 -13.70 13.30 -0.01
N ALA A 43 -13.17 12.21 0.51
CA ALA A 43 -12.09 11.52 -0.15
C ALA A 43 -12.51 11.01 -1.54
N LYS A 44 -13.71 10.47 -1.62
CA LYS A 44 -14.24 10.01 -2.91
C LYS A 44 -14.42 11.17 -3.89
N TYR A 45 -14.91 12.27 -3.38
CA TYR A 45 -15.08 13.47 -4.22
C TYR A 45 -13.74 13.95 -4.75
N LEU A 46 -12.74 13.99 -3.90
CA LEU A 46 -11.41 14.43 -4.31
C LEU A 46 -10.84 13.51 -5.37
N LYS A 47 -10.97 12.21 -5.17
CA LYS A 47 -10.48 11.24 -6.12
C LYS A 47 -11.19 11.38 -7.47
N ASP A 48 -12.51 11.51 -7.43
CA ASP A 48 -13.30 11.60 -8.64
C ASP A 48 -13.00 12.88 -9.43
N ASN A 49 -12.50 13.89 -8.75
CA ASN A 49 -12.13 15.14 -9.39
C ASN A 49 -10.65 15.25 -9.71
N GLY A 50 -9.95 14.14 -9.66
CA GLY A 50 -8.56 14.10 -10.11
C GLY A 50 -7.55 14.69 -9.15
N VAL A 51 -7.92 14.87 -7.89
CA VAL A 51 -6.99 15.42 -6.91
C VAL A 51 -6.01 14.34 -6.48
N VAL A 52 -4.74 14.67 -6.46
CA VAL A 52 -3.68 13.74 -6.12
C VAL A 52 -3.00 14.23 -4.85
N ASN A 53 -2.78 13.33 -3.92
CA ASN A 53 -2.10 13.62 -2.68
C ASN A 53 -0.65 13.12 -2.79
N TYR A 54 0.30 14.06 -2.92
CA TYR A 54 1.71 13.71 -2.99
C TYR A 54 2.24 13.68 -1.55
N SER A 55 2.73 12.55 -1.15
CA SER A 55 3.03 12.30 0.26
C SER A 55 4.33 11.52 0.42
N ALA A 56 4.87 11.54 1.62
CA ALA A 56 6.01 10.69 1.96
C ALA A 56 5.72 10.04 3.31
N TYR A 57 6.04 8.77 3.43
CA TYR A 57 5.69 8.01 4.63
C TYR A 57 6.30 8.59 5.91
N TRP A 58 7.44 9.28 5.79
CA TRP A 58 8.14 9.83 6.93
C TRP A 58 7.74 11.26 7.26
N CYS A 59 6.86 11.85 6.50
CA CYS A 59 6.51 13.26 6.64
C CYS A 59 5.47 13.45 7.76
N PRO A 60 5.79 14.16 8.84
CA PRO A 60 4.84 14.31 9.94
C PRO A 60 3.55 15.01 9.54
N ASN A 61 3.65 16.03 8.70
CA ASN A 61 2.46 16.74 8.25
C ASN A 61 1.58 15.88 7.36
N CYS A 62 2.20 15.03 6.55
CA CYS A 62 1.45 14.08 5.72
C CYS A 62 0.72 13.08 6.59
N LEU A 63 1.36 12.60 7.64
CA LEU A 63 0.72 11.68 8.56
C LEU A 63 -0.44 12.36 9.27
N ASN A 64 -0.25 13.57 9.76
CA ASN A 64 -1.32 14.30 10.44
C ASN A 64 -2.52 14.49 9.54
N GLN A 65 -2.30 14.87 8.30
CA GLN A 65 -3.38 15.05 7.36
C GLN A 65 -4.10 13.73 7.09
N SER A 66 -3.35 12.67 6.95
CA SER A 66 -3.91 11.35 6.69
C SER A 66 -4.75 10.88 7.87
N GLU A 67 -4.31 11.16 9.10
CA GLU A 67 -5.08 10.80 10.28
C GLU A 67 -6.39 11.57 10.37
N LEU A 68 -6.42 12.79 9.85
CA LEU A 68 -7.67 13.55 9.81
C LEU A 68 -8.68 12.94 8.86
N PHE A 69 -8.22 12.33 7.79
CA PHE A 69 -9.13 11.61 6.91
C PHE A 69 -9.58 10.29 7.54
N GLY A 70 -8.68 9.61 8.23
CA GLY A 70 -8.97 8.30 8.78
C GLY A 70 -8.63 7.21 7.78
N LYS A 71 -8.51 5.99 8.24
CA LYS A 71 -7.99 4.91 7.43
C LYS A 71 -8.89 4.52 6.27
N GLN A 72 -10.20 4.57 6.45
CA GLN A 72 -11.12 4.21 5.38
C GLN A 72 -11.12 5.27 4.27
N ALA A 73 -11.17 6.55 4.65
CA ALA A 73 -11.14 7.62 3.68
C ALA A 73 -9.78 7.70 2.97
N TYR A 74 -8.72 7.48 3.71
CA TYR A 74 -7.39 7.53 3.13
C TYR A 74 -7.23 6.52 1.99
N ARG A 75 -7.84 5.35 2.12
CA ARG A 75 -7.80 4.35 1.05
C ARG A 75 -8.53 4.78 -0.21
N GLU A 76 -9.45 5.74 -0.08
CA GLU A 76 -10.16 6.25 -1.25
C GLU A 76 -9.36 7.32 -1.99
N LEU A 77 -8.37 7.91 -1.35
CA LEU A 77 -7.59 8.97 -1.98
C LEU A 77 -6.62 8.41 -3.00
N ASN A 78 -6.30 9.23 -3.98
CA ASN A 78 -5.25 8.91 -4.93
C ASN A 78 -3.94 9.44 -4.35
N VAL A 79 -3.15 8.54 -3.77
CA VAL A 79 -1.92 8.92 -3.06
C VAL A 79 -0.72 8.51 -3.87
N VAL A 80 0.23 9.44 -4.01
CA VAL A 80 1.49 9.18 -4.70
C VAL A 80 2.61 9.27 -3.67
N GLU A 81 3.37 8.20 -3.53
CA GLU A 81 4.48 8.16 -2.59
C GLU A 81 5.71 8.79 -3.22
N CYS A 82 6.28 9.77 -2.55
CA CYS A 82 7.41 10.54 -3.06
C CYS A 82 8.75 10.15 -2.43
N ALA A 83 8.74 9.38 -1.36
CA ALA A 83 9.98 9.04 -0.66
C ALA A 83 10.86 8.15 -1.51
N LYS A 84 12.13 8.52 -1.62
CA LYS A 84 13.06 7.80 -2.51
C LYS A 84 13.36 6.39 -2.08
N ASP A 85 13.25 6.12 -0.80
CA ASP A 85 13.62 4.82 -0.26
C ASP A 85 12.46 3.83 -0.20
N VAL A 86 11.40 4.10 -0.94
CA VAL A 86 10.26 3.18 -1.06
C VAL A 86 10.31 2.52 -2.44
N ILE A 87 10.13 1.24 -2.49
CA ILE A 87 10.31 0.48 -3.73
C ILE A 87 9.41 0.96 -4.86
N LYS A 88 8.17 1.24 -4.57
CA LYS A 88 7.23 1.65 -5.61
C LYS A 88 7.00 3.15 -5.62
N SER A 89 7.99 3.91 -5.20
CA SER A 89 7.86 5.34 -5.14
C SER A 89 7.83 5.97 -6.52
N GLN A 90 7.11 7.06 -6.62
CA GLN A 90 7.06 7.85 -7.85
C GLN A 90 7.76 9.19 -7.63
N THR A 91 8.96 9.12 -7.10
CA THR A 91 9.74 10.30 -6.72
C THR A 91 9.88 11.29 -7.88
N GLN A 92 10.12 10.80 -9.09
CA GLN A 92 10.30 11.69 -10.22
C GLN A 92 9.02 12.49 -10.52
N LEU A 93 7.88 11.84 -10.41
CA LEU A 93 6.62 12.51 -10.62
C LEU A 93 6.43 13.65 -9.60
N CYS A 94 6.86 13.42 -8.37
CA CYS A 94 6.78 14.45 -7.35
C CYS A 94 7.70 15.62 -7.65
N ILE A 95 8.89 15.34 -8.15
CA ILE A 95 9.84 16.38 -8.51
C ILE A 95 9.25 17.22 -9.65
N ASP A 96 8.63 16.59 -10.61
CA ASP A 96 8.10 17.28 -11.78
C ASP A 96 6.92 18.19 -11.42
N LYS A 97 6.33 18.00 -10.27
CA LYS A 97 5.20 18.83 -9.86
C LYS A 97 5.59 20.07 -9.06
N ASN A 98 6.83 20.24 -8.74
CA ASN A 98 7.28 21.43 -8.01
C ASN A 98 7.47 22.66 -8.91
#